data_f4f6b9f2cecfebff5f8a447610c3dd94
#
_entry.id   f4f6b9f2cecfebff5f8a447610c3dd94
#
_cell.length_a   1.000
_cell.length_b   1.000
_cell.length_c   1.000
_cell.angle_alpha   90.00
_cell.angle_beta   90.00
_cell.angle_gamma   90.00
#
_symmetry.space_group_name_H-M   'P 1'
#
loop_
_entity.id
_entity.type
_entity.pdbx_description
1 polymer ?
#
loop_
_entity_poly.entity_id
_entity_poly.type
_entity_poly.pdbx_seq_one_letter_code
_entity_poly.pdbx_strand_id
1 'polypeptide(L)'
;KYKRLKHRGITCEKCGVEVISSKVRRSRMAHVELSSPVAHIWFLKSVPSRIGSILDITLKDLEKVLYFEAYVVTDPGDSDLKKGTVITEEQYRTYIDDNFFLLVGMGAEAIRSMLEEVNLEELSSQLKDELKATSSPLKRVKISKRLRVAESFRNSGNRPEWMILKRLPVLPPDLRPLVPLDGGRFATSD
;
A
#
# COMPACT_ATOMS: atom_id res chain seq x y z
N LYS A 1 -11.31 -42.09 -1.38
CA LYS A 1 -9.99 -42.77 -1.29
C LYS A 1 -9.34 -42.54 0.08
N TYR A 2 -9.49 -41.37 0.71
CA TYR A 2 -8.75 -40.93 1.90
C TYR A 2 -9.61 -40.87 3.19
N LYS A 3 -10.69 -41.59 3.31
CA LYS A 3 -11.61 -41.54 4.46
C LYS A 3 -11.08 -42.15 5.77
N ARG A 4 -9.98 -42.90 5.72
CA ARG A 4 -9.45 -43.63 6.90
C ARG A 4 -8.31 -42.87 7.57
N LEU A 5 -8.16 -43.04 8.87
CA LEU A 5 -7.13 -42.39 9.72
C LEU A 5 -5.69 -42.61 9.20
N LYS A 6 -5.43 -43.76 8.55
CA LYS A 6 -4.13 -44.11 7.95
C LYS A 6 -3.65 -43.12 6.86
N HIS A 7 -4.56 -42.33 6.31
CA HIS A 7 -4.23 -41.32 5.27
C HIS A 7 -4.01 -39.94 5.82
N ARG A 8 -4.02 -39.75 7.15
CA ARG A 8 -3.80 -38.44 7.77
C ARG A 8 -2.40 -37.91 7.43
N GLY A 9 -2.33 -36.66 7.02
CA GLY A 9 -1.08 -35.97 6.62
C GLY A 9 -0.63 -36.25 5.18
N ILE A 10 -1.37 -37.03 4.41
CA ILE A 10 -1.07 -37.29 3.00
C ILE A 10 -1.66 -36.14 2.16
N THR A 11 -0.88 -35.61 1.23
CA THR A 11 -1.36 -34.68 0.22
C THR A 11 -1.87 -35.43 -1.01
N CYS A 12 -3.06 -35.08 -1.50
CA CYS A 12 -3.62 -35.66 -2.70
C CYS A 12 -2.84 -35.23 -3.94
N GLU A 13 -2.26 -36.17 -4.68
CA GLU A 13 -1.48 -35.90 -5.89
C GLU A 13 -2.30 -35.20 -7.01
N LYS A 14 -3.63 -35.42 -7.04
CA LYS A 14 -4.51 -34.88 -8.08
C LYS A 14 -4.96 -33.43 -7.79
N CYS A 15 -5.23 -33.09 -6.54
CA CYS A 15 -5.85 -31.80 -6.18
C CYS A 15 -5.08 -31.02 -5.11
N GLY A 16 -3.93 -31.52 -4.64
CA GLY A 16 -3.08 -30.86 -3.64
C GLY A 16 -3.68 -30.71 -2.25
N VAL A 17 -4.87 -31.30 -1.99
CA VAL A 17 -5.53 -31.21 -0.68
C VAL A 17 -4.81 -32.09 0.34
N GLU A 18 -4.46 -31.54 1.47
CA GLU A 18 -3.91 -32.26 2.63
C GLU A 18 -5.03 -32.95 3.40
N VAL A 19 -4.84 -34.25 3.71
CA VAL A 19 -5.81 -35.05 4.47
C VAL A 19 -5.61 -34.82 5.97
N ILE A 20 -6.33 -33.85 6.50
CA ILE A 20 -6.29 -33.44 7.90
C ILE A 20 -7.70 -33.27 8.48
N SER A 21 -7.79 -32.97 9.78
CA SER A 21 -9.09 -32.69 10.39
C SER A 21 -9.71 -31.42 9.77
N SER A 22 -11.02 -31.44 9.49
CA SER A 22 -11.77 -30.30 8.96
C SER A 22 -11.74 -29.08 9.90
N LYS A 23 -11.52 -29.26 11.18
CA LYS A 23 -11.39 -28.18 12.17
C LYS A 23 -10.22 -27.23 11.87
N VAL A 24 -9.19 -27.71 11.19
CA VAL A 24 -8.01 -26.91 10.81
C VAL A 24 -8.39 -25.72 9.92
N ARG A 25 -9.44 -25.86 9.09
CA ARG A 25 -9.95 -24.74 8.27
C ARG A 25 -10.42 -23.54 9.10
N ARG A 26 -10.78 -23.77 10.36
CA ARG A 26 -11.25 -22.71 11.25
C ARG A 26 -10.14 -21.97 11.98
N SER A 27 -8.93 -22.55 12.00
CA SER A 27 -7.78 -22.00 12.74
C SER A 27 -6.64 -21.47 11.84
N ARG A 28 -6.61 -21.86 10.56
CA ARG A 28 -5.56 -21.44 9.63
C ARG A 28 -5.88 -20.08 9.00
N MET A 29 -4.86 -19.23 8.90
CA MET A 29 -4.89 -18.02 8.11
C MET A 29 -4.92 -18.34 6.61
N ALA A 30 -5.60 -17.51 5.84
CA ALA A 30 -5.61 -17.56 4.38
C ALA A 30 -5.39 -16.15 3.80
N HIS A 31 -5.35 -16.03 2.49
CA HIS A 31 -5.33 -14.76 1.80
C HIS A 31 -6.10 -14.84 0.49
N VAL A 32 -6.54 -13.68 0.03
CA VAL A 32 -7.12 -13.51 -1.31
C VAL A 32 -6.09 -12.73 -2.14
N GLU A 33 -5.70 -13.26 -3.28
CA GLU A 33 -4.91 -12.52 -4.26
C GLU A 33 -5.80 -11.53 -4.99
N LEU A 34 -5.43 -10.27 -4.93
CA LEU A 34 -6.19 -9.20 -5.57
C LEU A 34 -5.81 -9.13 -7.06
N SER A 35 -6.77 -8.86 -7.93
CA SER A 35 -6.54 -8.69 -9.38
C SER A 35 -5.72 -7.43 -9.67
N SER A 36 -5.82 -6.39 -8.84
CA SER A 36 -4.98 -5.20 -8.86
C SER A 36 -4.60 -4.79 -7.44
N PRO A 37 -3.44 -4.12 -7.25
CA PRO A 37 -3.04 -3.63 -5.94
C PRO A 37 -4.02 -2.61 -5.37
N VAL A 38 -4.13 -2.57 -4.04
CA VAL A 38 -5.01 -1.64 -3.31
C VAL A 38 -4.24 -0.97 -2.19
N ALA A 39 -4.38 0.35 -2.03
CA ALA A 39 -3.79 1.07 -0.93
C ALA A 39 -4.50 0.75 0.39
N HIS A 40 -3.73 0.39 1.42
CA HIS A 40 -4.28 0.16 2.75
C HIS A 40 -4.77 1.47 3.35
N ILE A 41 -6.04 1.51 3.77
CA ILE A 41 -6.70 2.73 4.24
C ILE A 41 -6.01 3.36 5.46
N TRP A 42 -5.43 2.57 6.36
CA TRP A 42 -4.71 3.08 7.53
C TRP A 42 -3.47 3.89 7.16
N PHE A 43 -2.82 3.57 6.04
CA PHE A 43 -1.63 4.28 5.59
C PHE A 43 -1.96 5.40 4.60
N LEU A 44 -3.13 5.33 3.98
CA LEU A 44 -3.63 6.37 3.08
C LEU A 44 -4.30 7.51 3.85
N LYS A 45 -5.35 7.20 4.65
CA LYS A 45 -6.21 8.21 5.30
C LYS A 45 -5.79 8.59 6.72
N SER A 46 -4.64 8.11 7.21
CA SER A 46 -4.08 8.63 8.46
C SER A 46 -3.70 10.12 8.33
N VAL A 47 -3.74 10.84 9.42
CA VAL A 47 -3.33 12.26 9.43
C VAL A 47 -2.05 12.41 10.26
N PRO A 48 -0.92 12.69 9.62
CA PRO A 48 -0.67 12.78 8.18
C PRO A 48 -0.68 11.42 7.47
N SER A 49 -1.02 11.41 6.17
CA SER A 49 -0.91 10.20 5.33
C SER A 49 0.52 9.68 5.33
N ARG A 50 0.72 8.39 5.64
CA ARG A 50 2.05 7.78 5.64
C ARG A 50 2.59 7.64 4.22
N ILE A 51 1.75 7.21 3.27
CA ILE A 51 2.10 7.14 1.84
C ILE A 51 2.47 8.54 1.35
N GLY A 52 1.62 9.54 1.60
CA GLY A 52 1.88 10.92 1.21
C GLY A 52 3.12 11.52 1.87
N SER A 53 3.42 11.15 3.12
CA SER A 53 4.63 11.61 3.80
C SER A 53 5.91 11.07 3.17
N ILE A 54 5.94 9.83 2.72
CA ILE A 54 7.11 9.25 2.04
C ILE A 54 7.28 9.87 0.64
N LEU A 55 6.21 9.92 -0.16
CA LEU A 55 6.26 10.40 -1.55
C LEU A 55 6.21 11.94 -1.69
N ASP A 56 5.98 12.68 -0.62
CA ASP A 56 5.69 14.13 -0.61
C ASP A 56 4.49 14.55 -1.47
N ILE A 57 3.48 13.70 -1.52
CA ILE A 57 2.23 13.95 -2.25
C ILE A 57 1.12 14.23 -1.24
N THR A 58 0.24 15.20 -1.54
CA THR A 58 -0.88 15.51 -0.65
C THR A 58 -1.92 14.37 -0.66
N LEU A 59 -2.69 14.22 0.41
CA LEU A 59 -3.75 13.20 0.46
C LEU A 59 -4.76 13.38 -0.68
N LYS A 60 -5.14 14.63 -0.98
CA LYS A 60 -6.08 14.94 -2.05
C LYS A 60 -5.56 14.49 -3.42
N ASP A 61 -4.28 14.70 -3.69
CA ASP A 61 -3.67 14.31 -4.97
C ASP A 61 -3.48 12.79 -5.04
N LEU A 62 -3.11 12.13 -3.91
CA LEU A 62 -3.07 10.68 -3.82
C LEU A 62 -4.44 10.05 -4.11
N GLU A 63 -5.50 10.60 -3.54
CA GLU A 63 -6.86 10.11 -3.80
C GLU A 63 -7.22 10.22 -5.28
N LYS A 64 -6.92 11.34 -5.94
CA LYS A 64 -7.16 11.48 -7.40
C LYS A 64 -6.43 10.42 -8.21
N VAL A 65 -5.17 10.14 -7.88
CA VAL A 65 -4.39 9.09 -8.59
C VAL A 65 -4.97 7.71 -8.32
N LEU A 66 -5.29 7.39 -7.07
CA LEU A 66 -5.81 6.08 -6.66
C LEU A 66 -7.21 5.80 -7.22
N TYR A 67 -8.04 6.84 -7.39
CA TYR A 67 -9.38 6.73 -7.98
C TYR A 67 -9.40 6.94 -9.50
N PHE A 68 -8.24 6.97 -10.15
CA PHE A 68 -8.10 7.10 -11.60
C PHE A 68 -8.64 8.42 -12.18
N GLU A 69 -8.60 9.49 -11.40
CA GLU A 69 -9.00 10.84 -11.82
C GLU A 69 -7.84 11.66 -12.37
N ALA A 70 -6.59 11.29 -12.02
CA ALA A 70 -5.39 11.99 -12.42
C ALA A 70 -4.20 11.06 -12.56
N TYR A 71 -3.20 11.49 -13.33
CA TYR A 71 -1.93 10.81 -13.48
C TYR A 71 -0.91 11.29 -12.46
N VAL A 72 0.00 10.41 -12.07
CA VAL A 72 1.22 10.76 -11.35
C VAL A 72 2.43 10.56 -12.26
N VAL A 73 3.33 11.53 -12.29
CA VAL A 73 4.57 11.46 -13.05
C VAL A 73 5.52 10.49 -12.34
N THR A 74 5.80 9.36 -12.97
CA THR A 74 6.75 8.34 -12.46
C THR A 74 8.16 8.63 -12.95
N ASP A 75 8.31 9.10 -14.19
CA ASP A 75 9.57 9.57 -14.74
C ASP A 75 9.30 10.86 -15.52
N PRO A 76 9.93 11.99 -15.15
CA PRO A 76 9.72 13.27 -15.84
C PRO A 76 10.34 13.32 -17.24
N GLY A 77 11.29 12.43 -17.56
CA GLY A 77 11.97 12.45 -18.84
C GLY A 77 12.54 13.83 -19.20
N ASP A 78 12.13 14.36 -20.35
CA ASP A 78 12.57 15.67 -20.87
C ASP A 78 11.66 16.83 -20.43
N SER A 79 10.62 16.57 -19.62
CA SER A 79 9.69 17.60 -19.17
C SER A 79 10.27 18.43 -18.00
N ASP A 80 9.68 19.59 -17.75
CA ASP A 80 9.98 20.48 -16.61
C ASP A 80 9.34 20.00 -15.30
N LEU A 81 8.59 18.89 -15.35
CA LEU A 81 7.90 18.32 -14.20
C LEU A 81 8.86 17.63 -13.23
N LYS A 82 8.40 17.46 -12.01
CA LYS A 82 9.11 16.67 -11.00
C LYS A 82 8.43 15.31 -10.84
N LYS A 83 9.22 14.29 -10.55
CA LYS A 83 8.69 12.98 -10.14
C LYS A 83 7.73 13.15 -8.97
N GLY A 84 6.56 12.49 -9.04
CA GLY A 84 5.49 12.61 -8.05
C GLY A 84 4.53 13.78 -8.28
N THR A 85 4.72 14.61 -9.31
CA THR A 85 3.74 15.63 -9.69
C THR A 85 2.47 14.95 -10.21
N VAL A 86 1.33 15.45 -9.74
CA VAL A 86 0.01 14.94 -10.18
C VAL A 86 -0.53 15.87 -11.26
N ILE A 87 -0.87 15.32 -12.41
CA ILE A 87 -1.36 16.05 -13.59
C ILE A 87 -2.71 15.49 -14.06
N THR A 88 -3.52 16.35 -14.64
CA THR A 88 -4.79 15.94 -15.26
C THR A 88 -4.56 15.34 -16.63
N GLU A 89 -5.58 14.66 -17.17
CA GLU A 89 -5.52 14.10 -18.53
C GLU A 89 -5.27 15.21 -19.59
N GLU A 90 -5.89 16.38 -19.42
CA GLU A 90 -5.70 17.51 -20.33
C GLU A 90 -4.24 18.00 -20.32
N GLN A 91 -3.64 18.14 -19.14
CA GLN A 91 -2.24 18.50 -19.02
C GLN A 91 -1.32 17.44 -19.64
N TYR A 92 -1.61 16.16 -19.39
CA TYR A 92 -0.84 15.07 -19.99
C TYR A 92 -0.88 15.12 -21.51
N ARG A 93 -2.06 15.33 -22.11
CA ARG A 93 -2.19 15.47 -23.57
C ARG A 93 -1.37 16.65 -24.11
N THR A 94 -1.38 17.79 -23.43
CA THR A 94 -0.55 18.95 -23.83
C THR A 94 0.93 18.60 -23.89
N TYR A 95 1.46 17.88 -22.88
CA TYR A 95 2.87 17.44 -22.88
C TYR A 95 3.17 16.46 -24.04
N ILE A 96 2.24 15.57 -24.39
CA ILE A 96 2.40 14.66 -25.52
C ILE A 96 2.36 15.42 -26.86
N ASP A 97 1.43 16.37 -27.00
CA ASP A 97 1.30 17.20 -28.22
C ASP A 97 2.55 18.06 -28.44
N ASP A 98 3.17 18.53 -27.36
CA ASP A 98 4.44 19.28 -27.38
C ASP A 98 5.68 18.37 -27.55
N ASN A 99 5.49 17.06 -27.79
CA ASN A 99 6.53 16.03 -27.97
C ASN A 99 7.48 15.85 -26.77
N PHE A 100 7.05 16.11 -25.54
CA PHE A 100 7.81 15.74 -24.37
C PHE A 100 7.70 14.25 -24.08
N PHE A 101 8.84 13.63 -23.77
CA PHE A 101 8.85 12.26 -23.28
C PHE A 101 8.70 12.27 -21.76
N LEU A 102 7.62 11.69 -21.23
CA LEU A 102 7.41 11.48 -19.82
C LEU A 102 6.65 10.18 -19.57
N LEU A 103 6.94 9.53 -18.44
CA LEU A 103 6.20 8.36 -18.01
C LEU A 103 5.26 8.75 -16.87
N VAL A 104 4.02 8.36 -17.02
CA VAL A 104 2.96 8.60 -16.03
C VAL A 104 2.27 7.29 -15.68
N GLY A 105 1.68 7.26 -14.50
CA GLY A 105 0.91 6.11 -14.04
C GLY A 105 -0.35 6.53 -13.32
N MET A 106 -1.26 5.59 -13.13
CA MET A 106 -2.50 5.76 -12.38
C MET A 106 -2.69 4.61 -11.39
N GLY A 107 -3.54 4.84 -10.41
CA GLY A 107 -3.94 3.82 -9.46
C GLY A 107 -2.87 3.42 -8.44
N ALA A 108 -3.17 2.39 -7.67
CA ALA A 108 -2.30 1.91 -6.62
C ALA A 108 -1.00 1.26 -7.14
N GLU A 109 -1.01 0.78 -8.37
CA GLU A 109 0.18 0.18 -8.98
C GLU A 109 1.28 1.21 -9.22
N ALA A 110 0.94 2.38 -9.77
CA ALA A 110 1.88 3.49 -9.94
C ALA A 110 2.44 3.97 -8.60
N ILE A 111 1.59 4.14 -7.60
CA ILE A 111 2.02 4.53 -6.25
C ILE A 111 2.94 3.46 -5.64
N ARG A 112 2.65 2.18 -5.85
CA ARG A 112 3.50 1.08 -5.39
C ARG A 112 4.89 1.13 -6.03
N SER A 113 4.96 1.26 -7.35
CA SER A 113 6.24 1.36 -8.08
C SER A 113 7.08 2.52 -7.56
N MET A 114 6.47 3.69 -7.35
CA MET A 114 7.16 4.83 -6.76
C MET A 114 7.68 4.55 -5.35
N LEU A 115 6.92 3.81 -4.51
CA LEU A 115 7.35 3.44 -3.16
C LEU A 115 8.49 2.41 -3.18
N GLU A 116 8.51 1.49 -4.16
CA GLU A 116 9.59 0.51 -4.36
C GLU A 116 10.95 1.18 -4.68
N GLU A 117 10.92 2.32 -5.36
CA GLU A 117 12.11 3.08 -5.74
C GLU A 117 12.66 3.99 -4.63
N VAL A 118 11.91 4.16 -3.52
CA VAL A 118 12.36 5.05 -2.43
C VAL A 118 13.54 4.45 -1.69
N ASN A 119 14.67 5.15 -1.73
CA ASN A 119 15.80 4.87 -0.84
C ASN A 119 15.61 5.59 0.49
N LEU A 120 15.28 4.85 1.55
CA LEU A 120 14.99 5.41 2.88
C LEU A 120 16.21 6.07 3.54
N GLU A 121 17.44 5.62 3.23
CA GLU A 121 18.65 6.20 3.79
C GLU A 121 18.93 7.58 3.20
N GLU A 122 18.84 7.68 1.88
CA GLU A 122 18.98 8.95 1.17
C GLU A 122 17.89 9.93 1.57
N LEU A 123 16.63 9.47 1.59
CA LEU A 123 15.50 10.31 2.02
C LEU A 123 15.70 10.84 3.44
N SER A 124 16.14 10.00 4.37
CA SER A 124 16.40 10.40 5.75
C SER A 124 17.53 11.44 5.83
N SER A 125 18.60 11.27 5.06
CA SER A 125 19.73 12.23 5.01
C SER A 125 19.28 13.57 4.44
N GLN A 126 18.59 13.56 3.30
CA GLN A 126 18.04 14.78 2.67
C GLN A 126 17.12 15.55 3.61
N LEU A 127 16.18 14.86 4.27
CA LEU A 127 15.26 15.50 5.22
C LEU A 127 15.97 16.08 6.44
N LYS A 128 17.07 15.47 6.91
CA LYS A 128 17.89 16.04 7.99
C LYS A 128 18.59 17.32 7.58
N ASP A 129 19.11 17.35 6.37
CA ASP A 129 19.81 18.54 5.85
C ASP A 129 18.84 19.67 5.52
N GLU A 130 17.66 19.35 4.94
CA GLU A 130 16.57 20.31 4.78
C GLU A 130 16.10 20.89 6.12
N LEU A 131 16.02 20.06 7.17
CA LEU A 131 15.62 20.50 8.50
C LEU A 131 16.61 21.50 9.11
N LYS A 132 17.92 21.32 8.85
CA LYS A 132 18.97 22.25 9.28
C LYS A 132 18.94 23.56 8.49
N ALA A 133 18.71 23.45 7.17
CA ALA A 133 18.73 24.60 6.27
C ALA A 133 17.48 25.50 6.40
N THR A 134 16.35 24.94 6.86
CA THR A 134 15.06 25.65 6.90
C THR A 134 14.90 26.46 8.16
N SER A 135 14.64 27.78 8.01
CA SER A 135 14.31 28.72 9.12
C SER A 135 12.82 28.82 9.43
N SER A 136 11.94 28.46 8.49
CA SER A 136 10.47 28.54 8.64
C SER A 136 9.93 27.52 9.63
N PRO A 137 9.25 27.92 10.72
CA PRO A 137 8.70 26.98 11.72
C PRO A 137 7.71 25.97 11.12
N LEU A 138 6.84 26.39 10.22
CA LEU A 138 5.83 25.53 9.59
C LEU A 138 6.49 24.44 8.71
N LYS A 139 7.49 24.84 7.90
CA LYS A 139 8.25 23.87 7.09
C LYS A 139 9.01 22.88 7.97
N ARG A 140 9.64 23.35 9.05
CA ARG A 140 10.33 22.47 10.02
C ARG A 140 9.41 21.41 10.59
N VAL A 141 8.18 21.75 10.98
CA VAL A 141 7.19 20.79 11.49
C VAL A 141 6.83 19.76 10.43
N LYS A 142 6.60 20.18 9.17
CA LYS A 142 6.31 19.25 8.06
C LYS A 142 7.47 18.29 7.82
N ILE A 143 8.69 18.82 7.68
CA ILE A 143 9.90 18.01 7.45
C ILE A 143 10.15 17.04 8.61
N SER A 144 10.01 17.48 9.86
CA SER A 144 10.18 16.64 11.05
C SER A 144 9.18 15.47 11.08
N LYS A 145 7.92 15.72 10.70
CA LYS A 145 6.93 14.63 10.60
C LYS A 145 7.28 13.62 9.51
N ARG A 146 7.73 14.09 8.33
CA ARG A 146 8.20 13.20 7.24
C ARG A 146 9.41 12.39 7.68
N LEU A 147 10.40 13.04 8.28
CA LEU A 147 11.62 12.39 8.78
C LEU A 147 11.29 11.28 9.79
N ARG A 148 10.37 11.54 10.72
CA ARG A 148 9.93 10.52 11.70
C ARG A 148 9.35 9.28 11.01
N VAL A 149 8.55 9.46 9.97
CA VAL A 149 7.97 8.34 9.22
C VAL A 149 9.07 7.57 8.48
N ALA A 150 9.97 8.26 7.77
CA ALA A 150 11.09 7.63 7.06
C ALA A 150 12.01 6.84 8.00
N GLU A 151 12.38 7.42 9.15
CA GLU A 151 13.20 6.73 10.15
C GLU A 151 12.48 5.54 10.79
N SER A 152 11.15 5.63 10.99
CA SER A 152 10.38 4.48 11.49
C SER A 152 10.42 3.30 10.52
N PHE A 153 10.30 3.55 9.21
CA PHE A 153 10.46 2.50 8.19
C PHE A 153 11.88 1.93 8.19
N ARG A 154 12.89 2.80 8.17
CA ARG A 154 14.29 2.37 8.17
C ARG A 154 14.64 1.50 9.39
N ASN A 155 14.21 1.91 10.58
CA ASN A 155 14.56 1.22 11.83
C ASN A 155 13.78 -0.09 12.03
N SER A 156 12.55 -0.18 11.49
CA SER A 156 11.72 -1.38 11.61
C SER A 156 12.02 -2.46 10.57
N GLY A 157 12.76 -2.12 9.50
CA GLY A 157 12.99 -3.01 8.37
C GLY A 157 11.75 -3.24 7.50
N ASN A 158 10.65 -2.54 7.74
CA ASN A 158 9.48 -2.58 6.89
C ASN A 158 9.72 -1.79 5.61
N ARG A 159 9.19 -2.30 4.50
CA ARG A 159 9.33 -1.66 3.19
C ARG A 159 8.12 -0.77 2.90
N PRO A 160 8.33 0.46 2.36
CA PRO A 160 7.23 1.38 2.07
C PRO A 160 6.16 0.83 1.14
N GLU A 161 6.54 0.04 0.14
CA GLU A 161 5.61 -0.55 -0.83
C GLU A 161 4.64 -1.58 -0.20
N TRP A 162 4.92 -2.07 1.02
CA TRP A 162 3.98 -2.96 1.73
C TRP A 162 2.70 -2.26 2.19
N MET A 163 2.67 -0.93 2.16
CA MET A 163 1.44 -0.16 2.37
C MET A 163 0.42 -0.33 1.25
N ILE A 164 0.84 -0.90 0.13
CA ILE A 164 -0.01 -1.26 -1.02
C ILE A 164 -0.17 -2.78 -1.04
N LEU A 165 -1.39 -3.24 -0.87
CA LEU A 165 -1.71 -4.66 -0.74
C LEU A 165 -1.87 -5.30 -2.12
N LYS A 166 -1.19 -6.41 -2.36
CA LYS A 166 -1.44 -7.37 -3.45
C LYS A 166 -2.22 -8.58 -2.96
N ARG A 167 -2.14 -8.88 -1.68
CA ARG A 167 -2.82 -10.00 -1.02
C ARG A 167 -3.57 -9.48 0.19
N LEU A 168 -4.85 -9.80 0.26
CA LEU A 168 -5.67 -9.44 1.41
C LEU A 168 -5.67 -10.62 2.40
N PRO A 169 -5.19 -10.44 3.64
CA PRO A 169 -5.22 -11.50 4.63
C PRO A 169 -6.66 -11.78 5.06
N VAL A 170 -6.98 -13.07 5.23
CA VAL A 170 -8.28 -13.54 5.72
C VAL A 170 -8.08 -14.19 7.07
N LEU A 171 -8.69 -13.60 8.10
CA LEU A 171 -8.69 -14.17 9.44
C LEU A 171 -9.46 -15.50 9.46
N PRO A 172 -8.98 -16.49 10.21
CA PRO A 172 -9.72 -17.74 10.38
C PRO A 172 -11.05 -17.51 11.12
N PRO A 173 -12.07 -18.35 10.85
CA PRO A 173 -13.39 -18.21 11.46
C PRO A 173 -13.39 -18.18 13.01
N ASP A 174 -12.47 -18.87 13.65
CA ASP A 174 -12.38 -18.90 15.11
C ASP A 174 -11.88 -17.56 15.71
N LEU A 175 -11.16 -16.73 14.94
CA LEU A 175 -10.76 -15.37 15.33
C LEU A 175 -11.81 -14.30 14.99
N ARG A 176 -12.81 -14.63 14.16
CA ARG A 176 -13.96 -13.75 13.83
C ARG A 176 -15.27 -14.51 14.04
N PRO A 177 -15.54 -15.00 15.26
CA PRO A 177 -16.70 -15.83 15.51
C PRO A 177 -18.00 -15.08 15.29
N LEU A 178 -19.03 -15.81 14.88
CA LEU A 178 -20.40 -15.30 14.81
C LEU A 178 -20.98 -15.29 16.23
N VAL A 179 -21.16 -14.11 16.79
CA VAL A 179 -21.68 -13.92 18.15
C VAL A 179 -23.16 -13.59 18.11
N PRO A 180 -24.03 -14.36 18.79
CA PRO A 180 -25.43 -14.00 18.91
C PRO A 180 -25.61 -12.77 19.80
N LEU A 181 -26.42 -11.83 19.35
CA LEU A 181 -26.83 -10.64 20.07
C LEU A 181 -28.29 -10.79 20.55
N ASP A 182 -28.69 -9.96 21.54
CA ASP A 182 -30.05 -9.88 21.97
C ASP A 182 -30.99 -9.53 20.81
N GLY A 183 -32.17 -10.17 20.78
CA GLY A 183 -33.14 -9.99 19.69
C GLY A 183 -32.89 -10.85 18.43
N GLY A 184 -32.12 -11.93 18.52
CA GLY A 184 -31.93 -12.90 17.45
C GLY A 184 -31.03 -12.44 16.30
N ARG A 185 -30.31 -11.33 16.49
CA ARG A 185 -29.30 -10.84 15.53
C ARG A 185 -27.94 -11.46 15.82
N PHE A 186 -27.09 -11.48 14.80
CA PHE A 186 -25.70 -11.94 14.90
C PHE A 186 -24.74 -10.83 14.51
N ALA A 187 -23.60 -10.77 15.18
CA ALA A 187 -22.48 -9.91 14.80
C ALA A 187 -21.24 -10.76 14.53
N THR A 188 -20.43 -10.30 13.57
CA THR A 188 -19.08 -10.84 13.34
C THR A 188 -18.07 -9.76 13.66
N SER A 189 -16.89 -10.17 14.10
CA SER A 189 -15.71 -9.29 14.17
C SER A 189 -15.07 -9.23 12.78
N ASP A 190 -14.67 -8.04 12.39
CA ASP A 190 -13.94 -7.83 11.12
C ASP A 190 -12.49 -8.32 11.20
#